data_f97e78c9203efe38c5a7a6d45df6f997
#
_entry.id   f97e78c9203efe38c5a7a6d45df6f997
#
_cell.length_a   1.000
_cell.length_b   1.000
_cell.length_c   1.000
_cell.angle_alpha   90.00
_cell.angle_beta   90.00
_cell.angle_gamma   90.00
#
_symmetry.space_group_name_H-M   'P 1'
#
loop_
_entity.id
_entity.type
_entity.pdbx_description
1 polymer ?
#
loop_
_entity_poly.entity_id
_entity_poly.type
_entity_poly.pdbx_seq_one_letter_code
_entity_poly.pdbx_strand_id
1 'polypeptide(L)'
;MLRPLAILCILRDPLPPRRADVLTLFGVELPRHGIATALVGQCGGDALVWPGGALYRAGGFGGAVNSVLAPLRDSWALAGAWRSVRPDVLQVRDKIVVAVLARLLAALLRIPFVYWMSFPVVEAYALQVRSGAVRLAGLHRLRAAVTRLLLYRLVLPGARGVFVQSAAMADALAARGVARDRLVAVPMGVDLARMAAVTPSLDPRLAGRRVVVYLGSVARVRASLFLLDLAAALRAARPEVLLVIAGDAPSPAEAAWFRTEMAARTLEHTVLLTGWLAQRAALGYVAAAEVGISPVPRGAVFDVSSPTKLVEYLALGVPAVANDIPDQRFVLAQSGGGHCVPMTVPAFCAAILTLLDDPARAARGARGQAWVREHRSYDAIGRAVAERYRSLLAL
;
A
#
# COMPACT_ATOMS: atom_id res chain seq x y z
N MET A 1 5.20 -34.79 -11.61
CA MET A 1 5.27 -33.37 -11.17
C MET A 1 4.76 -33.27 -9.73
N LEU A 2 5.49 -32.67 -8.82
CA LEU A 2 5.01 -32.40 -7.46
C LEU A 2 3.82 -31.45 -7.54
N ARG A 3 2.77 -31.70 -6.75
CA ARG A 3 1.62 -30.82 -6.58
C ARG A 3 2.09 -29.40 -6.20
N PRO A 4 1.58 -28.33 -6.85
CA PRO A 4 1.90 -26.98 -6.41
C PRO A 4 1.45 -26.78 -4.96
N LEU A 5 2.25 -26.03 -4.20
CA LEU A 5 1.90 -25.62 -2.84
C LEU A 5 0.63 -24.78 -2.89
N ALA A 6 -0.36 -25.09 -2.06
CA ALA A 6 -1.65 -24.41 -2.05
C ALA A 6 -1.83 -23.54 -0.79
N ILE A 7 -2.07 -22.25 -0.99
CA ILE A 7 -2.40 -21.30 0.09
C ILE A 7 -3.89 -20.96 0.02
N LEU A 8 -4.60 -21.13 1.14
CA LEU A 8 -5.95 -20.63 1.31
C LEU A 8 -5.90 -19.33 2.11
N CYS A 9 -6.21 -18.21 1.44
CA CYS A 9 -6.06 -16.87 1.99
C CYS A 9 -7.41 -16.19 2.20
N ILE A 10 -7.70 -15.78 3.43
CA ILE A 10 -8.87 -14.96 3.77
C ILE A 10 -8.46 -13.49 3.69
N LEU A 11 -9.15 -12.72 2.84
CA LEU A 11 -8.84 -11.31 2.57
C LEU A 11 -9.85 -10.36 3.21
N ARG A 12 -9.34 -9.19 3.60
CA ARG A 12 -10.18 -8.04 3.95
C ARG A 12 -10.69 -7.30 2.72
N ASP A 13 -9.91 -7.29 1.64
CA ASP A 13 -10.26 -6.62 0.39
C ASP A 13 -11.48 -7.28 -0.26
N PRO A 14 -12.34 -6.52 -0.99
CA PRO A 14 -13.45 -7.12 -1.72
C PRO A 14 -12.95 -8.03 -2.84
N LEU A 15 -13.71 -9.08 -3.14
CA LEU A 15 -13.42 -9.96 -4.26
C LEU A 15 -14.18 -9.50 -5.53
N PRO A 16 -13.56 -9.53 -6.71
CA PRO A 16 -12.13 -9.76 -6.94
C PRO A 16 -11.26 -8.62 -6.41
N PRO A 17 -10.04 -8.91 -5.90
CA PRO A 17 -9.17 -7.88 -5.34
C PRO A 17 -8.72 -6.90 -6.42
N ARG A 18 -8.74 -5.60 -6.10
CA ARG A 18 -8.30 -4.54 -7.02
C ARG A 18 -6.92 -3.99 -6.68
N ARG A 19 -6.40 -4.31 -5.52
CA ARG A 19 -5.08 -3.84 -5.07
C ARG A 19 -3.97 -4.54 -5.86
N ALA A 20 -3.02 -3.77 -6.37
CA ALA A 20 -1.92 -4.29 -7.18
C ALA A 20 -1.07 -5.34 -6.43
N ASP A 21 -0.80 -5.13 -5.14
CA ASP A 21 -0.07 -6.07 -4.31
C ASP A 21 -0.78 -7.43 -4.17
N VAL A 22 -2.11 -7.46 -4.10
CA VAL A 22 -2.84 -8.73 -4.06
C VAL A 22 -2.94 -9.32 -5.47
N LEU A 23 -3.38 -8.52 -6.44
CA LEU A 23 -3.62 -8.99 -7.81
C LEU A 23 -2.34 -9.52 -8.47
N THR A 24 -1.22 -8.80 -8.33
CA THR A 24 0.03 -9.20 -8.98
C THR A 24 0.76 -10.24 -8.15
N LEU A 25 0.99 -10.01 -6.85
CA LEU A 25 1.77 -10.94 -6.04
C LEU A 25 1.06 -12.30 -5.87
N PHE A 26 -0.21 -12.31 -5.42
CA PHE A 26 -0.92 -13.56 -5.18
C PHE A 26 -1.56 -14.15 -6.45
N GLY A 27 -1.94 -13.31 -7.41
CA GLY A 27 -2.62 -13.76 -8.62
C GLY A 27 -1.68 -14.19 -9.74
N VAL A 28 -0.48 -13.63 -9.78
CA VAL A 28 0.46 -13.85 -10.89
C VAL A 28 1.79 -14.42 -10.41
N GLU A 29 2.48 -13.74 -9.49
CA GLU A 29 3.87 -14.09 -9.19
C GLU A 29 3.98 -15.37 -8.35
N LEU A 30 3.18 -15.52 -7.30
CA LEU A 30 3.19 -16.76 -6.52
C LEU A 30 2.86 -18.01 -7.36
N PRO A 31 1.84 -17.98 -8.25
CA PRO A 31 1.62 -19.07 -9.21
C PRO A 31 2.79 -19.38 -10.14
N ARG A 32 3.52 -18.37 -10.63
CA ARG A 32 4.75 -18.56 -11.41
C ARG A 32 5.83 -19.29 -10.62
N HIS A 33 5.84 -19.12 -9.32
CA HIS A 33 6.75 -19.82 -8.40
C HIS A 33 6.15 -21.13 -7.84
N GLY A 34 5.12 -21.70 -8.47
CA GLY A 34 4.53 -22.98 -8.07
C GLY A 34 3.69 -22.96 -6.79
N ILE A 35 3.15 -21.77 -6.43
CA ILE A 35 2.27 -21.57 -5.28
C ILE A 35 0.89 -21.17 -5.76
N ALA A 36 -0.07 -22.07 -5.71
CA ALA A 36 -1.47 -21.76 -6.00
C ALA A 36 -2.11 -20.99 -4.83
N THR A 37 -2.94 -20.00 -5.16
CA THR A 37 -3.60 -19.15 -4.16
C THR A 37 -5.11 -19.21 -4.32
N ALA A 38 -5.82 -19.71 -3.32
CA ALA A 38 -7.27 -19.64 -3.24
C ALA A 38 -7.68 -18.52 -2.28
N LEU A 39 -8.63 -17.68 -2.68
CA LEU A 39 -9.06 -16.52 -1.90
C LEU A 39 -10.46 -16.71 -1.34
N VAL A 40 -10.64 -16.34 -0.08
CA VAL A 40 -11.94 -16.27 0.61
C VAL A 40 -12.21 -14.82 1.01
N GLY A 41 -13.37 -14.29 0.70
CA GLY A 41 -13.72 -12.92 1.11
C GLY A 41 -15.11 -12.48 0.65
N GLN A 42 -15.48 -11.25 1.02
CA GLN A 42 -16.76 -10.64 0.60
C GLN A 42 -16.67 -10.22 -0.86
N CYS A 43 -17.77 -10.43 -1.60
CA CYS A 43 -17.85 -10.10 -3.01
C CYS A 43 -18.35 -8.66 -3.22
N GLY A 44 -17.61 -7.90 -4.05
CA GLY A 44 -17.96 -6.54 -4.46
C GLY A 44 -18.48 -6.43 -5.90
N GLY A 45 -18.65 -7.55 -6.62
CA GLY A 45 -19.08 -7.59 -8.03
C GLY A 45 -19.35 -9.01 -8.52
N ASP A 46 -19.80 -9.16 -9.76
CA ASP A 46 -20.32 -10.42 -10.30
C ASP A 46 -19.28 -11.30 -10.99
N ALA A 47 -18.31 -10.72 -11.67
CA ALA A 47 -17.27 -11.48 -12.39
C ALA A 47 -16.14 -11.90 -11.47
N LEU A 48 -15.91 -13.21 -11.33
CA LEU A 48 -14.93 -13.78 -10.43
C LEU A 48 -13.96 -14.67 -11.21
N VAL A 49 -12.99 -14.03 -11.89
CA VAL A 49 -11.85 -14.74 -12.44
C VAL A 49 -10.63 -14.41 -11.57
N TRP A 50 -9.95 -15.46 -11.09
CA TRP A 50 -8.75 -15.33 -10.29
C TRP A 50 -7.60 -16.13 -10.92
N PRO A 51 -6.57 -15.47 -11.43
CA PRO A 51 -5.49 -16.17 -12.13
C PRO A 51 -4.65 -17.07 -11.20
N GLY A 52 -4.67 -16.79 -9.89
CA GLY A 52 -3.91 -17.56 -8.90
C GLY A 52 -4.54 -18.89 -8.48
N GLY A 53 -5.79 -19.17 -8.87
CA GLY A 53 -6.52 -20.39 -8.47
C GLY A 53 -8.02 -20.17 -8.34
N ALA A 54 -8.59 -20.39 -7.15
CA ALA A 54 -10.03 -20.32 -6.90
C ALA A 54 -10.46 -19.12 -6.04
N LEU A 55 -11.70 -18.66 -6.23
CA LEU A 55 -12.34 -17.65 -5.38
C LEU A 55 -13.56 -18.24 -4.67
N TYR A 56 -13.68 -17.97 -3.37
CA TYR A 56 -14.78 -18.41 -2.53
C TYR A 56 -15.49 -17.21 -1.91
N ARG A 57 -16.77 -17.04 -2.25
CA ARG A 57 -17.58 -15.93 -1.75
C ARG A 57 -18.01 -16.15 -0.31
N ALA A 58 -17.74 -15.19 0.56
CA ALA A 58 -18.19 -15.16 1.96
C ALA A 58 -19.37 -14.18 2.20
N GLY A 59 -20.11 -13.83 1.16
CA GLY A 59 -21.22 -12.88 1.21
C GLY A 59 -20.91 -11.55 0.54
N GLY A 60 -21.84 -10.56 0.65
CA GLY A 60 -21.69 -9.24 0.06
C GLY A 60 -20.70 -8.34 0.81
N PHE A 61 -20.10 -7.41 0.08
CA PHE A 61 -19.17 -6.40 0.64
C PHE A 61 -19.95 -5.11 1.00
N GLY A 62 -19.58 -4.51 2.15
CA GLY A 62 -20.17 -3.25 2.63
C GLY A 62 -21.44 -3.42 3.47
N GLY A 63 -21.84 -2.31 4.11
CA GLY A 63 -22.98 -2.26 5.01
C GLY A 63 -22.69 -2.76 6.45
N ALA A 64 -23.43 -2.23 7.42
CA ALA A 64 -23.22 -2.54 8.84
C ALA A 64 -23.48 -4.03 9.16
N VAL A 65 -24.59 -4.59 8.65
CA VAL A 65 -24.98 -5.99 8.85
C VAL A 65 -23.94 -6.94 8.25
N ASN A 66 -23.48 -6.68 7.03
CA ASN A 66 -22.44 -7.49 6.39
C ASN A 66 -21.12 -7.44 7.18
N SER A 67 -20.77 -6.29 7.71
CA SER A 67 -19.56 -6.13 8.53
C SER A 67 -19.60 -6.92 9.84
N VAL A 68 -20.76 -6.98 10.50
CA VAL A 68 -20.97 -7.75 11.74
C VAL A 68 -20.97 -9.25 11.45
N LEU A 69 -21.62 -9.69 10.38
CA LEU A 69 -21.71 -11.11 10.01
C LEU A 69 -20.49 -11.63 9.25
N ALA A 70 -19.59 -10.74 8.81
CA ALA A 70 -18.41 -11.14 8.03
C ALA A 70 -17.57 -12.25 8.67
N PRO A 71 -17.26 -12.25 10.00
CA PRO A 71 -16.48 -13.33 10.59
C PRO A 71 -17.14 -14.71 10.48
N LEU A 72 -18.46 -14.79 10.65
CA LEU A 72 -19.21 -16.05 10.53
C LEU A 72 -19.23 -16.53 9.08
N ARG A 73 -19.54 -15.63 8.15
CA ARG A 73 -19.57 -15.94 6.71
C ARG A 73 -18.22 -16.34 6.17
N ASP A 74 -17.14 -15.67 6.59
CA ASP A 74 -15.76 -16.03 6.24
C ASP A 74 -15.43 -17.45 6.73
N SER A 75 -15.84 -17.80 7.96
CA SER A 75 -15.60 -19.14 8.54
C SER A 75 -16.37 -20.23 7.80
N TRP A 76 -17.60 -19.96 7.38
CA TRP A 76 -18.40 -20.88 6.56
C TRP A 76 -17.79 -21.07 5.16
N ALA A 77 -17.42 -20.00 4.50
CA ALA A 77 -16.76 -20.05 3.20
C ALA A 77 -15.39 -20.75 3.27
N LEU A 78 -14.65 -20.53 4.38
CA LEU A 78 -13.42 -21.24 4.67
C LEU A 78 -13.62 -22.75 4.77
N ALA A 79 -14.66 -23.22 5.47
CA ALA A 79 -14.95 -24.65 5.62
C ALA A 79 -15.33 -25.31 4.27
N GLY A 80 -16.04 -24.56 3.40
CA GLY A 80 -16.35 -25.01 2.03
C GLY A 80 -15.09 -25.08 1.16
N ALA A 81 -14.29 -24.01 1.16
CA ALA A 81 -13.06 -23.91 0.39
C ALA A 81 -12.01 -24.96 0.82
N TRP A 82 -11.95 -25.27 2.10
CA TRP A 82 -11.05 -26.26 2.66
C TRP A 82 -11.15 -27.63 1.96
N ARG A 83 -12.35 -28.13 1.80
CA ARG A 83 -12.59 -29.46 1.18
C ARG A 83 -12.14 -29.52 -0.27
N SER A 84 -12.24 -28.39 -0.98
CA SER A 84 -11.89 -28.30 -2.40
C SER A 84 -10.40 -28.05 -2.62
N VAL A 85 -9.80 -27.15 -1.83
CA VAL A 85 -8.40 -26.69 -2.02
C VAL A 85 -7.40 -27.62 -1.38
N ARG A 86 -7.71 -28.21 -0.21
CA ARG A 86 -6.77 -28.98 0.63
C ARG A 86 -5.46 -28.21 0.80
N PRO A 87 -5.49 -27.03 1.44
CA PRO A 87 -4.35 -26.12 1.48
C PRO A 87 -3.20 -26.67 2.34
N ASP A 88 -1.98 -26.31 1.96
CA ASP A 88 -0.78 -26.58 2.74
C ASP A 88 -0.54 -25.45 3.78
N VAL A 89 -1.10 -24.25 3.54
CA VAL A 89 -1.00 -23.09 4.43
C VAL A 89 -2.35 -22.40 4.52
N LEU A 90 -2.77 -22.06 5.74
CA LEU A 90 -3.92 -21.19 5.98
C LEU A 90 -3.43 -19.79 6.33
N GLN A 91 -3.81 -18.81 5.51
CA GLN A 91 -3.44 -17.41 5.69
C GLN A 91 -4.63 -16.52 5.94
N VAL A 92 -4.47 -15.54 6.82
CA VAL A 92 -5.45 -14.45 6.98
C VAL A 92 -4.75 -13.11 6.80
N ARG A 93 -5.36 -12.22 5.99
CA ARG A 93 -4.87 -10.87 5.74
C ARG A 93 -5.82 -9.84 6.33
N ASP A 94 -5.32 -9.07 7.32
CA ASP A 94 -5.96 -7.89 7.94
C ASP A 94 -7.35 -8.13 8.59
N LYS A 95 -7.75 -9.39 8.85
CA LYS A 95 -9.01 -9.76 9.53
C LYS A 95 -8.73 -10.42 10.88
N ILE A 96 -8.70 -9.67 11.97
CA ILE A 96 -8.19 -10.15 13.27
C ILE A 96 -9.14 -11.17 13.92
N VAL A 97 -10.45 -10.95 13.91
CA VAL A 97 -11.42 -11.87 14.53
C VAL A 97 -11.41 -13.22 13.82
N VAL A 98 -11.45 -13.20 12.48
CA VAL A 98 -11.38 -14.43 11.66
C VAL A 98 -10.02 -15.11 11.83
N ALA A 99 -8.95 -14.35 12.03
CA ALA A 99 -7.60 -14.91 12.25
C ALA A 99 -7.52 -15.77 13.52
N VAL A 100 -8.27 -15.44 14.58
CA VAL A 100 -8.35 -16.28 15.79
C VAL A 100 -8.98 -17.62 15.45
N LEU A 101 -10.12 -17.62 14.74
CA LEU A 101 -10.82 -18.86 14.35
C LEU A 101 -9.99 -19.68 13.35
N ALA A 102 -9.40 -19.03 12.35
CA ALA A 102 -8.53 -19.66 11.36
C ALA A 102 -7.29 -20.31 12.01
N ARG A 103 -6.69 -19.65 12.99
CA ARG A 103 -5.57 -20.20 13.76
C ARG A 103 -5.97 -21.47 14.51
N LEU A 104 -7.13 -21.47 15.20
CA LEU A 104 -7.63 -22.64 15.92
C LEU A 104 -7.88 -23.81 14.96
N LEU A 105 -8.50 -23.52 13.81
CA LEU A 105 -8.72 -24.53 12.76
C LEU A 105 -7.39 -25.06 12.22
N ALA A 106 -6.42 -24.19 11.93
CA ALA A 106 -5.11 -24.60 11.46
C ALA A 106 -4.38 -25.51 12.47
N ALA A 107 -4.47 -25.19 13.76
CA ALA A 107 -3.90 -26.02 14.83
C ALA A 107 -4.59 -27.40 14.89
N LEU A 108 -5.91 -27.46 14.80
CA LEU A 108 -6.68 -28.72 14.78
C LEU A 108 -6.28 -29.59 13.57
N LEU A 109 -6.11 -28.96 12.43
CA LEU A 109 -5.78 -29.63 11.16
C LEU A 109 -4.27 -29.84 10.95
N ARG A 110 -3.45 -29.39 11.90
CA ARG A 110 -1.99 -29.51 11.90
C ARG A 110 -1.33 -28.93 10.66
N ILE A 111 -1.83 -27.78 10.19
CA ILE A 111 -1.23 -27.01 9.10
C ILE A 111 -0.68 -25.67 9.60
N PRO A 112 0.33 -25.08 8.94
CA PRO A 112 0.84 -23.76 9.26
C PRO A 112 -0.23 -22.70 9.13
N PHE A 113 -0.36 -21.86 10.17
CA PHE A 113 -1.13 -20.62 10.14
C PHE A 113 -0.18 -19.45 9.89
N VAL A 114 -0.50 -18.60 8.91
CA VAL A 114 0.23 -17.41 8.54
C VAL A 114 -0.68 -16.18 8.70
N TYR A 115 -0.14 -15.11 9.25
CA TYR A 115 -0.84 -13.83 9.33
C TYR A 115 -0.17 -12.78 8.44
N TRP A 116 -0.95 -12.13 7.58
CA TRP A 116 -0.47 -11.03 6.73
C TRP A 116 -1.04 -9.71 7.23
N MET A 117 -0.16 -8.84 7.71
CA MET A 117 -0.49 -7.53 8.25
C MET A 117 -0.04 -6.44 7.26
N SER A 118 -0.93 -6.03 6.35
CA SER A 118 -0.62 -4.99 5.37
C SER A 118 -0.90 -3.58 5.90
N PHE A 119 -1.48 -3.47 7.11
CA PHE A 119 -1.84 -2.19 7.69
C PHE A 119 -1.87 -2.26 9.23
N PRO A 120 -1.35 -1.25 9.95
CA PRO A 120 -1.34 -1.23 11.41
C PRO A 120 -2.73 -0.84 11.97
N VAL A 121 -3.67 -1.79 11.91
CA VAL A 121 -5.10 -1.57 12.23
C VAL A 121 -5.32 -1.03 13.64
N VAL A 122 -4.56 -1.52 14.62
CA VAL A 122 -4.68 -1.10 16.04
C VAL A 122 -4.28 0.37 16.18
N GLU A 123 -3.16 0.77 15.58
CA GLU A 123 -2.64 2.13 15.58
C GLU A 123 -3.58 3.08 14.82
N ALA A 124 -4.20 2.60 13.74
CA ALA A 124 -5.17 3.38 12.96
C ALA A 124 -6.44 3.67 13.76
N TYR A 125 -6.95 2.71 14.53
CA TYR A 125 -8.09 2.96 15.43
C TYR A 125 -7.73 4.01 16.51
N ALA A 126 -6.53 3.94 17.07
CA ALA A 126 -6.06 4.93 18.02
C ALA A 126 -5.92 6.33 17.40
N LEU A 127 -5.49 6.41 16.14
CA LEU A 127 -5.42 7.67 15.40
C LEU A 127 -6.82 8.25 15.14
N GLN A 128 -7.78 7.43 14.70
CA GLN A 128 -9.16 7.86 14.46
C GLN A 128 -9.84 8.42 15.71
N VAL A 129 -9.60 7.80 16.88
CA VAL A 129 -10.12 8.30 18.16
C VAL A 129 -9.49 9.64 18.52
N ARG A 130 -8.17 9.79 18.34
CA ARG A 130 -7.45 11.04 18.64
C ARG A 130 -7.81 12.21 17.73
N SER A 131 -8.07 11.94 16.46
CA SER A 131 -8.45 12.97 15.48
C SER A 131 -9.90 13.46 15.62
N GLY A 132 -10.69 12.91 16.53
CA GLY A 132 -12.11 13.25 16.69
C GLY A 132 -13.00 12.79 15.52
N ALA A 133 -12.47 11.97 14.61
CA ALA A 133 -13.19 11.52 13.41
C ALA A 133 -14.33 10.54 13.68
N VAL A 134 -14.54 10.15 14.94
CA VAL A 134 -15.53 9.12 15.32
C VAL A 134 -16.52 9.62 16.37
N ARG A 135 -17.84 9.44 16.10
CA ARG A 135 -18.93 9.88 16.97
C ARG A 135 -19.01 9.14 18.31
N LEU A 136 -18.59 7.86 18.37
CA LEU A 136 -18.67 7.00 19.55
C LEU A 136 -17.26 6.60 20.03
N ALA A 137 -16.49 7.58 20.52
CA ALA A 137 -15.10 7.40 20.93
C ALA A 137 -14.90 6.25 21.95
N GLY A 138 -15.82 6.05 22.90
CA GLY A 138 -15.78 4.96 23.87
C GLY A 138 -15.84 3.57 23.20
N LEU A 139 -16.78 3.36 22.30
CA LEU A 139 -16.91 2.11 21.55
C LEU A 139 -15.68 1.83 20.68
N HIS A 140 -15.14 2.86 20.02
CA HIS A 140 -13.92 2.73 19.22
C HIS A 140 -12.69 2.42 20.08
N ARG A 141 -12.58 2.97 21.29
CA ARG A 141 -11.52 2.61 22.27
C ARG A 141 -11.63 1.15 22.70
N LEU A 142 -12.85 0.70 23.04
CA LEU A 142 -13.08 -0.71 23.40
C LEU A 142 -12.72 -1.63 22.23
N ARG A 143 -13.18 -1.31 21.02
CA ARG A 143 -12.84 -2.06 19.81
C ARG A 143 -11.33 -2.12 19.59
N ALA A 144 -10.62 -1.01 19.75
CA ALA A 144 -9.16 -0.96 19.64
C ALA A 144 -8.48 -1.84 20.70
N ALA A 145 -8.95 -1.81 21.94
CA ALA A 145 -8.41 -2.62 23.04
C ALA A 145 -8.63 -4.12 22.80
N VAL A 146 -9.84 -4.53 22.43
CA VAL A 146 -10.16 -5.92 22.09
C VAL A 146 -9.35 -6.40 20.88
N THR A 147 -9.30 -5.60 19.81
CA THR A 147 -8.53 -5.91 18.63
C THR A 147 -7.04 -6.07 18.94
N ARG A 148 -6.50 -5.18 19.78
CA ARG A 148 -5.11 -5.26 20.26
C ARG A 148 -4.87 -6.55 21.06
N LEU A 149 -5.75 -6.90 21.99
CA LEU A 149 -5.64 -8.11 22.78
C LEU A 149 -5.65 -9.36 21.90
N LEU A 150 -6.63 -9.47 21.00
CA LEU A 150 -6.75 -10.60 20.07
C LEU A 150 -5.51 -10.72 19.17
N LEU A 151 -5.06 -9.61 18.59
CA LEU A 151 -3.91 -9.61 17.69
C LEU A 151 -2.63 -10.05 18.42
N TYR A 152 -2.26 -9.34 19.49
CA TYR A 152 -0.96 -9.53 20.14
C TYR A 152 -0.89 -10.72 21.08
N ARG A 153 -2.03 -11.21 21.63
CA ARG A 153 -2.05 -12.34 22.57
C ARG A 153 -2.48 -13.66 21.92
N LEU A 154 -3.26 -13.60 20.86
CA LEU A 154 -3.78 -14.83 20.24
C LEU A 154 -3.28 -15.05 18.80
N VAL A 155 -3.36 -14.03 17.93
CA VAL A 155 -3.06 -14.22 16.51
C VAL A 155 -1.56 -14.31 16.26
N LEU A 156 -0.79 -13.29 16.63
CA LEU A 156 0.65 -13.21 16.34
C LEU A 156 1.47 -14.31 17.01
N PRO A 157 1.26 -14.64 18.31
CA PRO A 157 2.01 -15.74 18.93
C PRO A 157 1.74 -17.12 18.32
N GLY A 158 0.56 -17.33 17.75
CA GLY A 158 0.18 -18.59 17.11
C GLY A 158 0.49 -18.68 15.63
N ALA A 159 0.98 -17.60 15.01
CA ALA A 159 1.36 -17.62 13.62
C ALA A 159 2.75 -18.22 13.42
N ARG A 160 2.88 -19.15 12.46
CA ARG A 160 4.17 -19.72 12.04
C ARG A 160 5.02 -18.67 11.30
N GLY A 161 4.37 -17.75 10.58
CA GLY A 161 4.97 -16.61 9.91
C GLY A 161 4.03 -15.41 9.93
N VAL A 162 4.61 -14.22 10.05
CA VAL A 162 3.90 -12.94 10.03
C VAL A 162 4.52 -12.07 8.94
N PHE A 163 3.78 -11.91 7.85
CA PHE A 163 4.18 -11.02 6.76
C PHE A 163 3.71 -9.59 7.06
N VAL A 164 4.61 -8.63 6.91
CA VAL A 164 4.37 -7.22 7.21
C VAL A 164 4.84 -6.33 6.06
N GLN A 165 4.27 -5.13 5.93
CA GLN A 165 4.51 -4.28 4.75
C GLN A 165 5.87 -3.54 4.73
N SER A 166 6.66 -3.59 5.81
CA SER A 166 7.97 -2.93 5.85
C SER A 166 8.87 -3.50 6.94
N ALA A 167 10.17 -3.27 6.82
CA ALA A 167 11.15 -3.59 7.88
C ALA A 167 10.82 -2.83 9.18
N ALA A 168 10.45 -1.55 9.08
CA ALA A 168 10.04 -0.75 10.24
C ALA A 168 8.82 -1.33 10.96
N MET A 169 7.88 -1.93 10.22
CA MET A 169 6.75 -2.63 10.83
C MET A 169 7.18 -3.93 11.52
N ALA A 170 8.11 -4.67 10.91
CA ALA A 170 8.71 -5.84 11.55
C ALA A 170 9.43 -5.46 12.86
N ASP A 171 10.22 -4.38 12.85
CA ASP A 171 10.90 -3.87 14.04
C ASP A 171 9.90 -3.45 15.14
N ALA A 172 8.84 -2.75 14.75
CA ALA A 172 7.79 -2.35 15.69
C ALA A 172 7.04 -3.55 16.32
N LEU A 173 6.86 -4.65 15.59
CA LEU A 173 6.27 -5.88 16.13
C LEU A 173 7.27 -6.68 16.99
N ALA A 174 8.53 -6.72 16.60
CA ALA A 174 9.61 -7.34 17.40
C ALA A 174 9.76 -6.64 18.76
N ALA A 175 9.74 -5.30 18.78
CA ALA A 175 9.73 -4.51 20.01
C ALA A 175 8.53 -4.78 20.93
N ARG A 176 7.45 -5.37 20.39
CA ARG A 176 6.27 -5.81 21.15
C ARG A 176 6.27 -7.30 21.51
N GLY A 177 7.40 -7.98 21.33
CA GLY A 177 7.61 -9.37 21.72
C GLY A 177 7.25 -10.42 20.66
N VAL A 178 7.01 -10.04 19.41
CA VAL A 178 6.89 -11.00 18.32
C VAL A 178 8.29 -11.48 17.91
N ALA A 179 8.51 -12.79 17.87
CA ALA A 179 9.80 -13.38 17.54
C ALA A 179 10.26 -12.95 16.13
N ARG A 180 11.50 -12.44 16.03
CA ARG A 180 12.04 -11.81 14.80
C ARG A 180 12.12 -12.77 13.62
N ASP A 181 12.43 -14.03 13.86
CA ASP A 181 12.52 -15.11 12.87
C ASP A 181 11.17 -15.43 12.18
N ARG A 182 10.06 -15.08 12.83
CA ARG A 182 8.71 -15.20 12.26
C ARG A 182 8.29 -14.01 11.41
N LEU A 183 8.96 -12.87 11.56
CA LEU A 183 8.61 -11.62 10.86
C LEU A 183 9.26 -11.55 9.49
N VAL A 184 8.45 -11.29 8.47
CA VAL A 184 8.88 -11.18 7.06
C VAL A 184 8.41 -9.85 6.51
N ALA A 185 9.33 -8.95 6.22
CA ALA A 185 9.01 -7.69 5.56
C ALA A 185 8.76 -7.93 4.06
N VAL A 186 7.58 -7.56 3.61
CA VAL A 186 7.17 -7.60 2.20
C VAL A 186 6.73 -6.20 1.81
N PRO A 187 7.67 -5.34 1.40
CA PRO A 187 7.36 -3.97 1.04
C PRO A 187 6.54 -3.88 -0.24
N MET A 188 5.96 -2.71 -0.48
CA MET A 188 5.22 -2.46 -1.72
C MET A 188 6.17 -2.48 -2.91
N GLY A 189 5.70 -3.11 -3.98
CA GLY A 189 6.38 -3.26 -5.25
C GLY A 189 5.59 -2.70 -6.41
N VAL A 190 6.12 -2.90 -7.61
CA VAL A 190 5.48 -2.54 -8.87
C VAL A 190 5.38 -3.74 -9.82
N ASP A 191 4.37 -3.71 -10.66
CA ASP A 191 4.21 -4.61 -11.79
C ASP A 191 4.96 -4.00 -13.00
N LEU A 192 6.10 -4.57 -13.36
CA LEU A 192 6.95 -4.03 -14.42
C LEU A 192 6.26 -4.02 -15.78
N ALA A 193 5.40 -5.01 -16.07
CA ALA A 193 4.68 -5.04 -17.34
C ALA A 193 3.66 -3.88 -17.43
N ARG A 194 2.99 -3.59 -16.31
CA ARG A 194 2.10 -2.42 -16.21
C ARG A 194 2.87 -1.11 -16.32
N MET A 195 4.03 -1.00 -15.67
CA MET A 195 4.88 0.21 -15.77
C MET A 195 5.36 0.43 -17.22
N ALA A 196 5.79 -0.62 -17.91
CA ALA A 196 6.23 -0.54 -19.30
C ALA A 196 5.12 -0.13 -20.29
N ALA A 197 3.85 -0.38 -19.93
CA ALA A 197 2.70 -0.01 -20.76
C ALA A 197 2.21 1.44 -20.50
N VAL A 198 2.85 2.19 -19.60
CA VAL A 198 2.49 3.59 -19.32
C VAL A 198 3.06 4.49 -20.41
N THR A 199 2.19 5.34 -20.95
CA THR A 199 2.57 6.42 -21.88
C THR A 199 2.44 7.76 -21.15
N PRO A 200 3.37 8.71 -21.36
CA PRO A 200 3.24 10.05 -20.79
C PRO A 200 1.92 10.71 -21.16
N SER A 201 1.35 11.45 -20.21
CA SER A 201 0.13 12.22 -20.46
C SER A 201 0.37 13.32 -21.48
N LEU A 202 -0.57 13.46 -22.42
CA LEU A 202 -0.59 14.53 -23.43
C LEU A 202 -1.55 15.68 -23.05
N ASP A 203 -1.85 15.83 -21.75
CA ASP A 203 -2.70 16.92 -21.28
C ASP A 203 -2.09 18.26 -21.70
N PRO A 204 -2.82 19.11 -22.47
CA PRO A 204 -2.28 20.37 -22.97
C PRO A 204 -1.90 21.36 -21.86
N ARG A 205 -2.43 21.19 -20.64
CA ARG A 205 -2.08 22.03 -19.48
C ARG A 205 -0.65 21.80 -18.99
N LEU A 206 0.02 20.73 -19.43
CA LEU A 206 1.42 20.43 -19.12
C LEU A 206 2.39 21.14 -20.08
N ALA A 207 1.90 21.60 -21.24
CA ALA A 207 2.76 22.18 -22.27
C ALA A 207 3.50 23.43 -21.78
N GLY A 208 4.83 23.45 -21.97
CA GLY A 208 5.69 24.56 -21.54
C GLY A 208 5.88 24.68 -20.02
N ARG A 209 5.44 23.70 -19.23
CA ARG A 209 5.55 23.71 -17.77
C ARG A 209 6.62 22.73 -17.28
N ARG A 210 7.28 23.08 -16.17
CA ARG A 210 8.14 22.16 -15.40
C ARG A 210 7.25 21.37 -14.44
N VAL A 211 7.04 20.09 -14.72
CA VAL A 211 6.02 19.29 -14.03
C VAL A 211 6.60 18.59 -12.80
N VAL A 212 6.02 18.89 -11.64
CA VAL A 212 6.21 18.16 -10.38
C VAL A 212 4.93 17.38 -10.07
N VAL A 213 5.00 16.08 -9.76
CA VAL A 213 3.81 15.25 -9.57
C VAL A 213 3.68 14.68 -8.16
N TYR A 214 2.48 14.75 -7.62
CA TYR A 214 2.03 13.98 -6.46
C TYR A 214 0.98 12.96 -6.90
N LEU A 215 1.23 11.68 -6.67
CA LEU A 215 0.29 10.59 -6.94
C LEU A 215 -0.44 10.18 -5.66
N GLY A 216 -1.74 10.35 -5.59
CA GLY A 216 -2.55 9.89 -4.46
C GLY A 216 -3.66 10.82 -4.04
N SER A 217 -4.43 10.39 -3.03
CA SER A 217 -5.54 11.17 -2.51
C SER A 217 -5.10 12.35 -1.66
N VAL A 218 -5.89 13.41 -1.71
CA VAL A 218 -5.77 14.58 -0.83
C VAL A 218 -6.77 14.45 0.31
N ALA A 219 -6.29 14.54 1.55
CA ALA A 219 -7.11 14.42 2.75
C ALA A 219 -6.43 15.09 3.95
N ARG A 220 -7.22 15.56 4.93
CA ARG A 220 -6.69 16.18 6.16
C ARG A 220 -5.74 15.26 6.92
N VAL A 221 -6.08 13.98 7.02
CA VAL A 221 -5.26 12.97 7.70
C VAL A 221 -3.90 12.75 7.04
N ARG A 222 -3.75 13.14 5.77
CA ARG A 222 -2.50 13.08 5.00
C ARG A 222 -1.70 14.37 5.04
N ALA A 223 -2.14 15.36 5.82
CA ALA A 223 -1.54 16.70 5.87
C ALA A 223 -1.46 17.35 4.47
N SER A 224 -2.49 17.21 3.63
CA SER A 224 -2.45 17.58 2.22
C SER A 224 -2.32 19.09 1.98
N LEU A 225 -2.57 19.95 2.98
CA LEU A 225 -2.26 21.39 2.88
C LEU A 225 -0.78 21.65 2.61
N PHE A 226 0.10 20.75 3.07
CA PHE A 226 1.52 20.79 2.74
C PHE A 226 1.77 20.91 1.22
N LEU A 227 0.95 20.25 0.40
CA LEU A 227 1.07 20.32 -1.07
C LEU A 227 0.77 21.72 -1.59
N LEU A 228 -0.21 22.41 -1.01
CA LEU A 228 -0.57 23.79 -1.40
C LEU A 228 0.49 24.79 -0.94
N ASP A 229 0.98 24.65 0.28
CA ASP A 229 2.05 25.51 0.80
C ASP A 229 3.36 25.31 0.01
N LEU A 230 3.66 24.08 -0.38
CA LEU A 230 4.77 23.75 -1.27
C LEU A 230 4.58 24.35 -2.69
N ALA A 231 3.37 24.26 -3.25
CA ALA A 231 3.06 24.86 -4.55
C ALA A 231 3.24 26.39 -4.53
N ALA A 232 2.83 27.04 -3.44
CA ALA A 232 3.04 28.49 -3.27
C ALA A 232 4.53 28.84 -3.24
N ALA A 233 5.34 28.07 -2.51
CA ALA A 233 6.79 28.27 -2.45
C ALA A 233 7.49 28.00 -3.80
N LEU A 234 7.08 26.96 -4.51
CA LEU A 234 7.59 26.67 -5.85
C LEU A 234 7.23 27.76 -6.84
N ARG A 235 6.00 28.26 -6.85
CA ARG A 235 5.57 29.40 -7.70
C ARG A 235 6.41 30.67 -7.46
N ALA A 236 6.70 30.95 -6.20
CA ALA A 236 7.51 32.12 -5.85
C ALA A 236 8.96 31.99 -6.36
N ALA A 237 9.51 30.78 -6.37
CA ALA A 237 10.88 30.51 -6.83
C ALA A 237 10.98 30.29 -8.34
N ARG A 238 9.98 29.64 -8.95
CA ARG A 238 9.93 29.22 -10.36
C ARG A 238 8.48 29.24 -10.86
N PRO A 239 7.99 30.32 -11.45
CA PRO A 239 6.59 30.46 -11.90
C PRO A 239 6.16 29.43 -12.96
N GLU A 240 7.11 28.88 -13.73
CA GLU A 240 6.88 27.86 -14.74
C GLU A 240 6.60 26.46 -14.14
N VAL A 241 6.82 26.25 -12.84
CA VAL A 241 6.53 24.96 -12.19
C VAL A 241 5.03 24.76 -12.06
N LEU A 242 4.56 23.56 -12.43
CA LEU A 242 3.20 23.09 -12.24
C LEU A 242 3.21 21.88 -11.31
N LEU A 243 2.54 21.98 -10.16
CA LEU A 243 2.30 20.82 -9.29
C LEU A 243 1.06 20.06 -9.79
N VAL A 244 1.25 18.88 -10.34
CA VAL A 244 0.15 17.99 -10.71
C VAL A 244 -0.17 17.08 -9.53
N ILE A 245 -1.42 17.11 -9.08
CA ILE A 245 -1.98 16.18 -8.09
C ILE A 245 -2.80 15.15 -8.87
N ALA A 246 -2.18 14.00 -9.17
CA ALA A 246 -2.83 12.89 -9.86
C ALA A 246 -3.64 12.05 -8.85
N GLY A 247 -4.88 12.46 -8.66
CA GLY A 247 -5.83 11.89 -7.70
C GLY A 247 -6.85 12.90 -7.21
N ASP A 248 -7.67 12.50 -6.24
CA ASP A 248 -8.74 13.33 -5.67
C ASP A 248 -8.88 13.06 -4.16
N ALA A 249 -9.83 13.74 -3.53
CA ALA A 249 -10.20 13.53 -2.14
C ALA A 249 -11.11 12.28 -1.97
N PRO A 250 -11.06 11.61 -0.81
CA PRO A 250 -11.85 10.40 -0.55
C PRO A 250 -13.36 10.68 -0.37
N SER A 251 -13.75 11.94 -0.20
CA SER A 251 -15.15 12.35 -0.04
C SER A 251 -15.40 13.73 -0.64
N PRO A 252 -16.67 14.06 -1.02
CA PRO A 252 -17.03 15.39 -1.51
C PRO A 252 -16.67 16.51 -0.53
N ALA A 253 -16.81 16.29 0.77
CA ALA A 253 -16.47 17.27 1.81
C ALA A 253 -14.95 17.58 1.85
N GLU A 254 -14.11 16.55 1.75
CA GLU A 254 -12.64 16.70 1.66
C GLU A 254 -12.25 17.38 0.34
N ALA A 255 -12.93 17.06 -0.76
CA ALA A 255 -12.70 17.70 -2.06
C ALA A 255 -13.04 19.19 -2.05
N ALA A 256 -14.21 19.56 -1.50
CA ALA A 256 -14.63 20.94 -1.36
C ALA A 256 -13.64 21.72 -0.47
N TRP A 257 -13.27 21.16 0.68
CA TRP A 257 -12.28 21.75 1.57
C TRP A 257 -10.96 22.04 0.84
N PHE A 258 -10.41 21.05 0.14
CA PHE A 258 -9.12 21.21 -0.52
C PHE A 258 -9.16 22.27 -1.64
N ARG A 259 -10.26 22.33 -2.42
CA ARG A 259 -10.45 23.35 -3.45
C ARG A 259 -10.58 24.76 -2.84
N THR A 260 -11.30 24.90 -1.72
CA THR A 260 -11.40 26.19 -0.98
C THR A 260 -10.03 26.66 -0.52
N GLU A 261 -9.21 25.77 0.05
CA GLU A 261 -7.84 26.08 0.50
C GLU A 261 -6.90 26.43 -0.67
N MET A 262 -7.09 25.80 -1.83
CA MET A 262 -6.35 26.10 -3.06
C MET A 262 -6.72 27.49 -3.59
N ALA A 263 -8.01 27.81 -3.66
CA ALA A 263 -8.50 29.11 -4.10
C ALA A 263 -8.06 30.26 -3.16
N ALA A 264 -8.13 30.03 -1.84
CA ALA A 264 -7.66 31.00 -0.85
C ALA A 264 -6.17 31.39 -1.00
N ARG A 265 -5.37 30.51 -1.62
CA ARG A 265 -3.95 30.73 -1.95
C ARG A 265 -3.71 31.16 -3.40
N THR A 266 -4.76 31.36 -4.19
CA THR A 266 -4.69 31.69 -5.63
C THR A 266 -3.78 30.75 -6.42
N LEU A 267 -3.96 29.43 -6.26
CA LEU A 267 -3.08 28.42 -6.83
C LEU A 267 -3.65 27.70 -8.06
N GLU A 268 -4.77 28.15 -8.64
CA GLU A 268 -5.48 27.49 -9.74
C GLU A 268 -4.63 27.33 -11.00
N HIS A 269 -3.64 28.21 -11.20
CA HIS A 269 -2.70 28.15 -12.32
C HIS A 269 -1.37 27.46 -11.97
N THR A 270 -1.18 27.11 -10.68
CA THR A 270 0.05 26.47 -10.16
C THR A 270 -0.18 25.01 -9.80
N VAL A 271 -1.41 24.63 -9.47
CA VAL A 271 -1.82 23.29 -9.08
C VAL A 271 -2.84 22.75 -10.07
N LEU A 272 -2.54 21.60 -10.67
CA LEU A 272 -3.46 20.85 -11.48
C LEU A 272 -4.00 19.66 -10.67
N LEU A 273 -5.24 19.74 -10.21
CA LEU A 273 -5.95 18.63 -9.59
C LEU A 273 -6.69 17.83 -10.68
N THR A 274 -6.26 16.58 -10.93
CA THR A 274 -6.82 15.78 -12.05
C THR A 274 -8.17 15.14 -11.73
N GLY A 275 -8.54 15.04 -10.45
CA GLY A 275 -9.65 14.19 -10.04
C GLY A 275 -9.26 12.69 -10.03
N TRP A 276 -10.25 11.81 -9.78
CA TRP A 276 -10.07 10.36 -9.85
C TRP A 276 -9.81 9.91 -11.28
N LEU A 277 -8.73 9.19 -11.46
CA LEU A 277 -8.30 8.61 -12.73
C LEU A 277 -8.13 7.09 -12.59
N ALA A 278 -8.30 6.36 -13.70
CA ALA A 278 -7.80 4.99 -13.78
C ALA A 278 -6.28 5.00 -13.55
N GLN A 279 -5.75 3.98 -12.84
CA GLN A 279 -4.34 3.93 -12.43
C GLN A 279 -3.37 4.20 -13.60
N ARG A 280 -3.64 3.62 -14.78
CA ARG A 280 -2.79 3.84 -15.97
C ARG A 280 -2.74 5.31 -16.40
N ALA A 281 -3.87 6.01 -16.37
CA ALA A 281 -3.93 7.44 -16.71
C ALA A 281 -3.22 8.29 -15.65
N ALA A 282 -3.38 7.98 -14.36
CA ALA A 282 -2.67 8.66 -13.28
C ALA A 282 -1.15 8.49 -13.39
N LEU A 283 -0.68 7.27 -13.71
CA LEU A 283 0.73 7.00 -13.99
C LEU A 283 1.24 7.71 -15.26
N GLY A 284 0.37 8.02 -16.22
CA GLY A 284 0.70 8.84 -17.38
C GLY A 284 1.16 10.27 -16.99
N TYR A 285 0.53 10.88 -15.99
CA TYR A 285 1.00 12.14 -15.44
C TYR A 285 2.34 12.01 -14.71
N VAL A 286 2.58 10.87 -14.05
CA VAL A 286 3.90 10.59 -13.48
C VAL A 286 4.96 10.51 -14.56
N ALA A 287 4.70 9.75 -15.64
CA ALA A 287 5.64 9.59 -16.75
C ALA A 287 5.91 10.91 -17.52
N ALA A 288 5.00 11.88 -17.44
CA ALA A 288 5.17 13.22 -18.01
C ALA A 288 5.88 14.20 -17.05
N ALA A 289 6.14 13.81 -15.80
CA ALA A 289 6.72 14.69 -14.80
C ALA A 289 8.26 14.62 -14.77
N GLU A 290 8.88 15.71 -14.34
CA GLU A 290 10.32 15.81 -14.12
C GLU A 290 10.72 15.34 -12.73
N VAL A 291 9.87 15.53 -11.72
CA VAL A 291 10.11 15.18 -10.32
C VAL A 291 8.82 14.65 -9.68
N GLY A 292 8.92 13.50 -9.01
CA GLY A 292 7.85 12.98 -8.16
C GLY A 292 8.00 13.41 -6.71
N ILE A 293 6.91 13.66 -5.99
CA ILE A 293 6.98 13.99 -4.57
C ILE A 293 6.17 13.02 -3.72
N SER A 294 6.75 12.60 -2.60
CA SER A 294 6.12 11.70 -1.65
C SER A 294 6.20 12.21 -0.20
N PRO A 295 5.50 13.31 0.12
CA PRO A 295 5.33 13.74 1.50
C PRO A 295 4.38 12.79 2.22
N VAL A 296 4.83 12.20 3.31
CA VAL A 296 4.06 11.27 4.14
C VAL A 296 4.15 11.76 5.59
N PRO A 297 3.01 12.06 6.27
CA PRO A 297 3.05 12.52 7.66
C PRO A 297 3.75 11.52 8.57
N ARG A 298 4.41 12.03 9.61
CA ARG A 298 5.01 11.18 10.65
C ARG A 298 3.93 10.64 11.59
N GLY A 299 4.18 9.49 12.16
CA GLY A 299 3.34 8.86 13.17
C GLY A 299 3.27 7.34 13.05
N ALA A 300 2.72 6.70 14.09
CA ALA A 300 2.74 5.23 14.24
C ALA A 300 2.09 4.45 13.09
N VAL A 301 1.20 5.07 12.32
CA VAL A 301 0.58 4.46 11.13
C VAL A 301 1.45 4.64 9.89
N PHE A 302 2.06 5.80 9.75
CA PHE A 302 2.78 6.19 8.54
C PHE A 302 4.25 5.78 8.56
N ASP A 303 4.90 5.84 9.73
CA ASP A 303 6.32 5.49 9.86
C ASP A 303 6.62 4.01 9.54
N VAL A 304 5.63 3.14 9.72
CA VAL A 304 5.73 1.72 9.38
C VAL A 304 5.22 1.39 7.97
N SER A 305 4.81 2.39 7.20
CA SER A 305 4.29 2.19 5.84
C SER A 305 5.39 1.97 4.80
N SER A 306 5.00 1.39 3.67
CA SER A 306 5.81 1.32 2.45
C SER A 306 5.03 2.07 1.34
N PRO A 307 5.32 3.35 1.09
CA PRO A 307 4.57 4.14 0.13
C PRO A 307 4.80 3.71 -1.31
N THR A 308 3.74 3.24 -1.96
CA THR A 308 3.76 2.75 -3.35
C THR A 308 4.21 3.83 -4.33
N LYS A 309 3.76 5.08 -4.14
CA LYS A 309 4.04 6.18 -5.07
C LYS A 309 5.53 6.41 -5.32
N LEU A 310 6.38 6.29 -4.29
CA LEU A 310 7.82 6.46 -4.46
C LEU A 310 8.40 5.42 -5.42
N VAL A 311 8.05 4.15 -5.23
CA VAL A 311 8.54 3.09 -6.13
C VAL A 311 7.92 3.17 -7.52
N GLU A 312 6.68 3.69 -7.65
CA GLU A 312 6.04 3.96 -8.95
C GLU A 312 6.76 5.08 -9.71
N TYR A 313 7.17 6.17 -9.03
CA TYR A 313 7.97 7.23 -9.65
C TYR A 313 9.29 6.68 -10.19
N LEU A 314 10.04 6.00 -9.33
CA LEU A 314 11.34 5.43 -9.71
C LEU A 314 11.18 4.36 -10.81
N ALA A 315 10.13 3.54 -10.79
CA ALA A 315 9.86 2.56 -11.83
C ALA A 315 9.64 3.18 -13.21
N LEU A 316 9.11 4.40 -13.25
CA LEU A 316 8.92 5.18 -14.48
C LEU A 316 10.14 6.07 -14.83
N GLY A 317 11.25 5.92 -14.12
CA GLY A 317 12.46 6.71 -14.35
C GLY A 317 12.37 8.15 -13.89
N VAL A 318 11.38 8.49 -13.06
CA VAL A 318 11.16 9.84 -12.51
C VAL A 318 11.85 9.93 -11.15
N PRO A 319 12.87 10.79 -10.98
CA PRO A 319 13.51 10.98 -9.69
C PRO A 319 12.54 11.64 -8.71
N ALA A 320 12.73 11.37 -7.41
CA ALA A 320 11.75 11.77 -6.42
C ALA A 320 12.33 12.52 -5.22
N VAL A 321 11.52 13.39 -4.64
CA VAL A 321 11.75 13.96 -3.30
C VAL A 321 10.76 13.34 -2.33
N ALA A 322 11.26 12.74 -1.26
CA ALA A 322 10.45 12.15 -0.21
C ALA A 322 10.94 12.54 1.18
N ASN A 323 10.06 12.43 2.18
CA ASN A 323 10.51 12.67 3.53
C ASN A 323 11.02 11.39 4.21
N ASP A 324 11.65 11.57 5.37
CA ASP A 324 12.48 10.62 6.08
C ASP A 324 11.73 9.53 6.87
N ILE A 325 10.58 9.03 6.37
CA ILE A 325 10.03 7.79 6.91
C ILE A 325 10.94 6.60 6.53
N PRO A 326 11.04 5.55 7.36
CA PRO A 326 12.06 4.52 7.23
C PRO A 326 12.16 3.87 5.85
N ASP A 327 11.04 3.47 5.24
CA ASP A 327 11.05 2.80 3.93
C ASP A 327 11.47 3.76 2.79
N GLN A 328 10.98 5.01 2.79
CA GLN A 328 11.38 6.02 1.79
C GLN A 328 12.87 6.36 1.90
N ARG A 329 13.37 6.55 3.12
CA ARG A 329 14.79 6.78 3.37
C ARG A 329 15.63 5.62 2.82
N PHE A 330 15.25 4.37 3.12
CA PHE A 330 15.93 3.19 2.62
C PHE A 330 15.94 3.15 1.09
N VAL A 331 14.78 3.30 0.45
CA VAL A 331 14.65 3.25 -1.01
C VAL A 331 15.53 4.31 -1.68
N LEU A 332 15.49 5.56 -1.22
CA LEU A 332 16.26 6.64 -1.84
C LEU A 332 17.76 6.52 -1.57
N ALA A 333 18.17 6.08 -0.39
CA ALA A 333 19.57 5.85 -0.06
C ALA A 333 20.19 4.73 -0.90
N GLN A 334 19.44 3.64 -1.14
CA GLN A 334 19.93 2.50 -1.92
C GLN A 334 19.87 2.74 -3.43
N SER A 335 18.82 3.40 -3.92
CA SER A 335 18.63 3.60 -5.36
C SER A 335 19.38 4.81 -5.94
N GLY A 336 19.72 5.80 -5.10
CA GLY A 336 20.20 7.10 -5.58
C GLY A 336 19.21 7.83 -6.49
N GLY A 337 17.94 7.43 -6.49
CA GLY A 337 16.89 7.91 -7.39
C GLY A 337 16.24 9.24 -6.96
N GLY A 338 16.81 9.98 -6.01
CA GLY A 338 16.26 11.25 -5.57
C GLY A 338 16.81 11.73 -4.24
N HIS A 339 16.05 12.57 -3.54
CA HIS A 339 16.44 13.16 -2.26
C HIS A 339 15.47 12.82 -1.15
N CYS A 340 16.02 12.42 0.01
CA CYS A 340 15.28 12.23 1.25
C CYS A 340 15.53 13.43 2.17
N VAL A 341 14.47 14.19 2.52
CA VAL A 341 14.55 15.44 3.25
C VAL A 341 13.51 15.50 4.38
N PRO A 342 13.68 16.37 5.39
CA PRO A 342 12.63 16.61 6.36
C PRO A 342 11.33 17.07 5.70
N MET A 343 10.16 16.71 6.27
CA MET A 343 8.84 17.13 5.74
C MET A 343 8.57 18.59 6.11
N THR A 344 9.34 19.49 5.55
CA THR A 344 9.15 20.94 5.63
C THR A 344 9.10 21.54 4.22
N VAL A 345 8.33 22.61 4.06
CA VAL A 345 8.18 23.28 2.75
C VAL A 345 9.52 23.76 2.21
N PRO A 346 10.40 24.44 3.00
CA PRO A 346 11.69 24.86 2.49
C PRO A 346 12.59 23.70 2.03
N ALA A 347 12.63 22.57 2.78
CA ALA A 347 13.47 21.43 2.43
C ALA A 347 13.00 20.74 1.15
N PHE A 348 11.66 20.53 1.00
CA PHE A 348 11.09 19.98 -0.24
C PHE A 348 11.30 20.91 -1.43
N CYS A 349 11.03 22.22 -1.26
CA CYS A 349 11.22 23.21 -2.32
C CYS A 349 12.67 23.20 -2.82
N ALA A 350 13.64 23.32 -1.93
CA ALA A 350 15.07 23.29 -2.28
C ALA A 350 15.46 21.99 -3.00
N ALA A 351 15.04 20.83 -2.50
CA ALA A 351 15.36 19.54 -3.11
C ALA A 351 14.70 19.37 -4.50
N ILE A 352 13.47 19.86 -4.69
CA ILE A 352 12.78 19.84 -5.98
C ILE A 352 13.53 20.72 -6.97
N LEU A 353 13.88 21.96 -6.60
CA LEU A 353 14.64 22.88 -7.46
C LEU A 353 15.98 22.30 -7.84
N THR A 354 16.70 21.68 -6.88
CA THR A 354 17.97 20.98 -7.16
C THR A 354 17.76 19.89 -8.21
N LEU A 355 16.71 19.07 -8.13
CA LEU A 355 16.44 18.04 -9.14
C LEU A 355 16.00 18.64 -10.48
N LEU A 356 15.23 19.68 -10.47
CA LEU A 356 14.82 20.36 -11.70
C LEU A 356 16.03 20.91 -12.46
N ASP A 357 16.99 21.48 -11.76
CA ASP A 357 18.21 22.07 -12.34
C ASP A 357 19.37 21.07 -12.53
N ASP A 358 19.21 19.79 -12.08
CA ASP A 358 20.25 18.76 -12.20
C ASP A 358 20.38 18.27 -13.66
N PRO A 359 21.50 18.54 -14.35
CA PRO A 359 21.74 18.02 -15.70
C PRO A 359 21.79 16.49 -15.75
N ALA A 360 22.09 15.83 -14.62
CA ALA A 360 22.12 14.39 -14.49
C ALA A 360 20.76 13.79 -14.05
N ARG A 361 19.67 14.58 -14.06
CA ARG A 361 18.34 14.13 -13.60
C ARG A 361 17.88 12.85 -14.29
N ALA A 362 18.07 12.73 -15.59
CA ALA A 362 17.71 11.52 -16.36
C ALA A 362 18.51 10.29 -15.90
N ALA A 363 19.80 10.45 -15.67
CA ALA A 363 20.67 9.39 -15.17
C ALA A 363 20.28 8.98 -13.73
N ARG A 364 19.87 9.93 -12.90
CA ARG A 364 19.36 9.67 -11.55
C ARG A 364 18.07 8.86 -11.61
N GLY A 365 17.13 9.23 -12.48
CA GLY A 365 15.89 8.48 -12.74
C GLY A 365 16.18 7.06 -13.19
N ALA A 366 17.11 6.87 -14.13
CA ALA A 366 17.52 5.57 -14.63
C ALA A 366 18.12 4.66 -13.52
N ARG A 367 18.94 5.21 -12.60
CA ARG A 367 19.42 4.44 -11.45
C ARG A 367 18.28 4.00 -10.55
N GLY A 368 17.35 4.91 -10.23
CA GLY A 368 16.15 4.58 -9.48
C GLY A 368 15.34 3.46 -10.13
N GLN A 369 15.13 3.53 -11.44
CA GLN A 369 14.41 2.52 -12.21
C GLN A 369 15.10 1.15 -12.16
N ALA A 370 16.40 1.10 -12.36
CA ALA A 370 17.17 -0.14 -12.30
C ALA A 370 17.06 -0.80 -10.93
N TRP A 371 17.23 -0.02 -9.86
CA TRP A 371 17.10 -0.52 -8.50
C TRP A 371 15.70 -1.06 -8.18
N VAL A 372 14.64 -0.35 -8.60
CA VAL A 372 13.26 -0.81 -8.40
C VAL A 372 12.98 -2.10 -9.16
N ARG A 373 13.47 -2.23 -10.38
CA ARG A 373 13.34 -3.46 -11.17
C ARG A 373 13.93 -4.66 -10.43
N GLU A 374 15.08 -4.51 -9.83
CA GLU A 374 15.79 -5.57 -9.14
C GLU A 374 15.21 -5.89 -7.75
N HIS A 375 14.81 -4.86 -6.98
CA HIS A 375 14.51 -5.02 -5.54
C HIS A 375 13.04 -4.80 -5.18
N ARG A 376 12.26 -4.12 -6.03
CA ARG A 376 10.86 -3.75 -5.76
C ARG A 376 9.91 -4.11 -6.91
N SER A 377 10.32 -4.96 -7.85
CA SER A 377 9.37 -5.62 -8.75
C SER A 377 8.59 -6.70 -8.00
N TYR A 378 7.33 -6.92 -8.37
CA TYR A 378 6.58 -8.04 -7.79
C TYR A 378 7.15 -9.41 -8.19
N ASP A 379 7.92 -9.53 -9.28
CA ASP A 379 8.68 -10.73 -9.60
C ASP A 379 9.74 -11.03 -8.52
N ALA A 380 10.60 -10.04 -8.19
CA ALA A 380 11.62 -10.19 -7.16
C ALA A 380 11.00 -10.47 -5.77
N ILE A 381 9.95 -9.70 -5.41
CA ILE A 381 9.21 -9.89 -4.16
C ILE A 381 8.53 -11.27 -4.13
N GLY A 382 7.91 -11.69 -5.24
CA GLY A 382 7.22 -12.97 -5.37
C GLY A 382 8.15 -14.15 -5.14
N ARG A 383 9.36 -14.09 -5.69
CA ARG A 383 10.41 -15.09 -5.46
C ARG A 383 10.76 -15.21 -3.98
N ALA A 384 11.08 -14.11 -3.34
CA ALA A 384 11.44 -14.09 -1.91
C ALA A 384 10.28 -14.59 -1.02
N VAL A 385 9.04 -14.17 -1.31
CA VAL A 385 7.85 -14.63 -0.59
C VAL A 385 7.60 -16.12 -0.81
N ALA A 386 7.77 -16.63 -2.04
CA ALA A 386 7.62 -18.05 -2.33
C ALA A 386 8.65 -18.91 -1.60
N GLU A 387 9.90 -18.49 -1.55
CA GLU A 387 10.95 -19.14 -0.76
C GLU A 387 10.59 -19.17 0.72
N ARG A 388 10.06 -18.08 1.25
CA ARG A 388 9.63 -18.04 2.65
C ARG A 388 8.48 -18.99 2.94
N TYR A 389 7.47 -19.09 2.07
CA TYR A 389 6.42 -20.10 2.25
C TYR A 389 6.97 -21.53 2.27
N ARG A 390 7.90 -21.85 1.38
CA ARG A 390 8.54 -23.18 1.37
C ARG A 390 9.30 -23.45 2.67
N SER A 391 10.04 -22.44 3.17
CA SER A 391 10.77 -22.59 4.44
C SER A 391 9.85 -22.80 5.66
N LEU A 392 8.64 -22.24 5.65
CA LEU A 392 7.65 -22.45 6.70
C LEU A 392 7.09 -23.89 6.74
N LEU A 393 7.18 -24.61 5.61
CA LEU A 393 6.72 -26.01 5.49
C LEU A 393 7.83 -27.04 5.72
N ALA A 394 9.09 -26.65 5.51
CA ALA A 394 10.25 -27.54 5.66
C ALA A 394 10.63 -27.80 7.13
N LEU A 395 10.00 -27.11 8.07
CA LEU A 395 10.19 -27.22 9.51
C LEU A 395 8.98 -27.90 10.16
#